data_e9bfac473777581501d2c68573ea23e5
#
_entry.id   e9bfac473777581501d2c68573ea23e5
#
_cell.length_a   1.000
_cell.length_b   1.000
_cell.length_c   1.000
_cell.angle_alpha   90.00
_cell.angle_beta   90.00
_cell.angle_gamma   90.00
#
_symmetry.space_group_name_H-M   'P 1'
#
loop_
_entity.id
_entity.type
_entity.pdbx_description
1 polymer ?
#
loop_
_entity_poly.entity_id
_entity_poly.type
_entity_poly.pdbx_seq_one_letter_code
_entity_poly.pdbx_strand_id
1 'polypeptide(L)'
;MVAPEPAEQDTNDDIEPATPIELSGELVISFDFVRQSGPASNQHAVWIEDMDGNVVRSLFASRWTADGGYRRRPDSIAVWAERAGLADMTSAEVDAVSGATPATGQQSYTWDLTDINGNIVPPCNYIIFVEGTLRWKNFVLYSAMITLGAEPVTVHADAEFTYEGDRRYEALNEESAENNMIGPVTVVFTPAVSA
;
A
#
# COMPACT_ATOMS: atom_id res chain seq x y z
N MET A 1 72.42 24.46 -11.13
CA MET A 1 71.85 23.79 -9.95
C MET A 1 70.36 23.93 -10.12
N VAL A 2 69.73 22.88 -10.66
CA VAL A 2 68.26 22.81 -10.91
C VAL A 2 67.70 22.02 -9.76
N ALA A 3 66.67 22.59 -9.07
CA ALA A 3 65.98 21.94 -7.97
C ALA A 3 65.02 20.86 -8.55
N PRO A 4 64.88 19.71 -7.87
CA PRO A 4 63.93 18.68 -8.29
C PRO A 4 62.50 19.10 -7.96
N GLU A 5 61.61 18.85 -8.93
CA GLU A 5 60.16 19.01 -8.90
C GLU A 5 59.55 17.99 -7.92
N PRO A 6 58.54 18.35 -7.09
CA PRO A 6 57.91 17.41 -6.17
C PRO A 6 57.01 16.46 -6.96
N ALA A 7 57.16 15.16 -6.66
CA ALA A 7 56.32 14.09 -7.16
C ALA A 7 54.83 14.28 -6.76
N GLU A 8 53.95 14.30 -7.72
CA GLU A 8 52.49 14.20 -7.52
C GLU A 8 52.19 12.83 -6.91
N GLN A 9 51.66 12.80 -5.68
CA GLN A 9 51.05 11.62 -5.10
C GLN A 9 49.64 11.42 -5.71
N ASP A 10 49.57 10.46 -6.62
CA ASP A 10 48.32 9.94 -7.14
C ASP A 10 47.63 9.14 -6.02
N THR A 11 46.74 9.80 -5.25
CA THR A 11 45.84 9.15 -4.34
C THR A 11 44.64 8.67 -5.13
N ASN A 12 44.82 7.53 -5.76
CA ASN A 12 43.70 6.75 -6.28
C ASN A 12 42.99 6.13 -5.07
N ASP A 13 42.03 6.86 -4.50
CA ASP A 13 41.06 6.30 -3.57
C ASP A 13 40.18 5.34 -4.37
N ASP A 14 40.57 4.07 -4.37
CA ASP A 14 39.69 2.97 -4.81
C ASP A 14 38.48 2.93 -3.86
N ILE A 15 37.43 3.70 -4.22
CA ILE A 15 36.12 3.55 -3.60
C ILE A 15 35.62 2.18 -4.06
N GLU A 16 35.78 1.16 -3.21
CA GLU A 16 35.11 -0.12 -3.42
C GLU A 16 33.61 0.17 -3.64
N PRO A 17 33.00 -0.36 -4.71
CA PRO A 17 31.58 -0.21 -4.90
C PRO A 17 30.85 -0.85 -3.71
N ALA A 18 30.06 -0.06 -2.99
CA ALA A 18 29.27 -0.54 -1.88
C ALA A 18 28.46 -1.75 -2.35
N THR A 19 28.59 -2.86 -1.66
CA THR A 19 27.80 -4.06 -1.94
C THR A 19 26.33 -3.68 -1.91
N PRO A 20 25.53 -3.97 -2.94
CA PRO A 20 24.11 -3.65 -2.93
C PRO A 20 23.47 -4.26 -1.68
N ILE A 21 22.76 -3.45 -0.90
CA ILE A 21 21.99 -3.96 0.24
C ILE A 21 20.85 -4.78 -0.37
N GLU A 22 20.90 -6.08 -0.15
CA GLU A 22 19.82 -6.97 -0.52
C GLU A 22 18.71 -6.80 0.53
N LEU A 23 17.57 -6.24 0.11
CA LEU A 23 16.44 -6.01 1.00
C LEU A 23 15.83 -7.35 1.44
N SER A 24 15.69 -7.56 2.73
CA SER A 24 15.04 -8.75 3.30
C SER A 24 14.28 -8.38 4.57
N GLY A 25 13.22 -9.14 4.87
CA GLY A 25 12.34 -8.86 5.99
C GLY A 25 10.87 -8.95 5.60
N GLU A 26 10.03 -8.31 6.39
CA GLU A 26 8.59 -8.23 6.13
C GLU A 26 8.04 -6.85 6.47
N LEU A 27 6.97 -6.46 5.78
CA LEU A 27 6.21 -5.27 6.09
C LEU A 27 4.78 -5.69 6.45
N VAL A 28 4.31 -5.26 7.63
CA VAL A 28 2.99 -5.57 8.15
C VAL A 28 2.13 -4.31 8.18
N ILE A 29 0.95 -4.38 7.59
CA ILE A 29 -0.06 -3.32 7.58
C ILE A 29 -1.21 -3.79 8.45
N SER A 30 -1.57 -3.04 9.48
CA SER A 30 -2.62 -3.43 10.42
C SER A 30 -3.58 -2.31 10.73
N PHE A 31 -4.85 -2.66 10.93
CA PHE A 31 -5.93 -1.76 11.34
C PHE A 31 -7.11 -2.54 11.93
N ASP A 32 -7.97 -1.86 12.68
CA ASP A 32 -9.24 -2.43 13.08
C ASP A 32 -10.29 -2.24 11.98
N PHE A 33 -10.98 -3.31 11.62
CA PHE A 33 -12.10 -3.28 10.68
C PHE A 33 -13.41 -3.44 11.44
N VAL A 34 -14.32 -2.49 11.27
CA VAL A 34 -15.66 -2.52 11.85
C VAL A 34 -16.69 -2.68 10.74
N ARG A 35 -17.26 -3.88 10.64
CA ARG A 35 -18.27 -4.17 9.62
C ARG A 35 -19.50 -3.32 9.80
N GLN A 36 -19.85 -2.56 8.78
CA GLN A 36 -21.00 -1.67 8.77
C GLN A 36 -22.27 -2.40 8.39
N SER A 37 -23.40 -1.99 9.00
CA SER A 37 -24.72 -2.41 8.58
C SER A 37 -25.20 -1.56 7.39
N GLY A 38 -25.90 -2.16 6.46
CA GLY A 38 -26.48 -1.44 5.34
C GLY A 38 -25.80 -1.74 4.00
N PRO A 39 -26.36 -1.22 2.91
CA PRO A 39 -25.90 -1.52 1.56
C PRO A 39 -24.68 -0.69 1.19
N ALA A 40 -23.92 -1.20 0.23
CA ALA A 40 -22.87 -0.50 -0.48
C ALA A 40 -21.69 -0.02 0.39
N SER A 41 -21.34 -0.78 1.41
CA SER A 41 -20.18 -0.56 2.28
C SER A 41 -19.34 -1.83 2.42
N ASN A 42 -18.35 -1.82 3.32
CA ASN A 42 -17.52 -2.97 3.69
C ASN A 42 -16.61 -3.51 2.59
N GLN A 43 -16.36 -2.76 1.54
CA GLN A 43 -15.35 -3.12 0.56
C GLN A 43 -14.07 -2.38 0.90
N HIS A 44 -12.93 -3.06 0.86
CA HIS A 44 -11.63 -2.43 1.04
C HIS A 44 -10.56 -3.10 0.20
N ALA A 45 -9.47 -2.37 0.00
CA ALA A 45 -8.27 -2.84 -0.67
C ALA A 45 -7.02 -2.36 0.07
N VAL A 46 -5.93 -3.13 -0.06
CA VAL A 46 -4.61 -2.84 0.49
C VAL A 46 -3.58 -3.06 -0.59
N TRP A 47 -2.77 -2.04 -0.91
CA TRP A 47 -1.75 -2.14 -1.95
C TRP A 47 -0.55 -1.23 -1.69
N ILE A 48 0.51 -1.45 -2.46
CA ILE A 48 1.77 -0.73 -2.41
C ILE A 48 2.04 -0.11 -3.77
N GLU A 49 2.52 1.14 -3.79
CA GLU A 49 3.00 1.84 -4.96
C GLU A 49 4.45 2.28 -4.79
N ASP A 50 5.15 2.42 -5.92
CA ASP A 50 6.41 3.13 -5.97
C ASP A 50 6.18 4.66 -5.97
N MET A 51 7.27 5.43 -5.97
CA MET A 51 7.20 6.90 -5.97
C MET A 51 6.73 7.50 -7.30
N ASP A 52 6.67 6.71 -8.36
CA ASP A 52 6.15 7.10 -9.67
C ASP A 52 4.65 6.80 -9.82
N GLY A 53 4.04 6.18 -8.79
CA GLY A 53 2.61 5.83 -8.74
C GLY A 53 2.27 4.52 -9.43
N ASN A 54 3.25 3.65 -9.71
CA ASN A 54 2.99 2.33 -10.24
C ASN A 54 2.67 1.36 -9.10
N VAL A 55 1.63 0.54 -9.28
CA VAL A 55 1.31 -0.51 -8.31
C VAL A 55 2.40 -1.58 -8.32
N VAL A 56 3.12 -1.68 -7.21
CA VAL A 56 4.16 -2.69 -6.98
C VAL A 56 3.52 -4.01 -6.56
N ARG A 57 2.54 -3.95 -5.66
CA ARG A 57 1.84 -5.14 -5.17
C ARG A 57 0.46 -4.81 -4.63
N SER A 58 -0.56 -5.56 -5.04
CA SER A 58 -1.84 -5.61 -4.33
C SER A 58 -1.81 -6.77 -3.34
N LEU A 59 -2.08 -6.49 -2.06
CA LEU A 59 -2.11 -7.49 -1.00
C LEU A 59 -3.50 -8.05 -0.77
N PHE A 60 -4.51 -7.20 -0.95
CA PHE A 60 -5.90 -7.58 -0.76
C PHE A 60 -6.84 -6.65 -1.51
N ALA A 61 -7.91 -7.23 -2.04
CA ALA A 61 -9.11 -6.50 -2.47
C ALA A 61 -10.36 -7.32 -2.14
N SER A 62 -11.44 -6.65 -1.75
CA SER A 62 -12.71 -7.32 -1.49
C SER A 62 -13.24 -7.99 -2.75
N ARG A 63 -13.43 -9.31 -2.69
CA ARG A 63 -13.78 -10.19 -3.82
C ARG A 63 -14.98 -9.70 -4.63
N TRP A 64 -16.03 -9.22 -3.94
CA TRP A 64 -17.21 -8.75 -4.67
C TRP A 64 -16.86 -7.65 -5.68
N THR A 65 -16.02 -6.69 -5.30
CA THR A 65 -15.58 -5.63 -6.23
C THR A 65 -14.65 -6.18 -7.29
N ALA A 66 -13.61 -6.92 -6.88
CA ALA A 66 -12.60 -7.45 -7.78
C ALA A 66 -13.17 -8.41 -8.83
N ASP A 67 -14.15 -9.26 -8.45
CA ASP A 67 -14.80 -10.23 -9.33
C ASP A 67 -16.02 -9.62 -10.07
N GLY A 68 -15.82 -8.45 -10.70
CA GLY A 68 -16.77 -7.79 -11.57
C GLY A 68 -17.84 -6.92 -10.90
N GLY A 69 -17.88 -6.83 -9.57
CA GLY A 69 -18.78 -5.94 -8.83
C GLY A 69 -18.56 -4.46 -9.16
N TYR A 70 -17.32 -4.07 -9.46
CA TYR A 70 -16.96 -2.70 -9.90
C TYR A 70 -17.76 -2.21 -11.13
N ARG A 71 -18.15 -3.11 -12.04
CA ARG A 71 -18.98 -2.75 -13.21
C ARG A 71 -20.39 -2.37 -12.82
N ARG A 72 -20.91 -2.88 -11.70
CA ARG A 72 -22.23 -2.56 -11.16
C ARG A 72 -22.20 -1.38 -10.21
N ARG A 73 -21.08 -1.20 -9.52
CA ARG A 73 -20.83 -0.13 -8.56
C ARG A 73 -19.41 0.40 -8.73
N PRO A 74 -19.20 1.33 -9.67
CA PRO A 74 -17.89 1.89 -9.98
C PRO A 74 -17.21 2.59 -8.80
N ASP A 75 -18.01 3.09 -7.84
CA ASP A 75 -17.53 3.79 -6.66
C ASP A 75 -16.99 2.83 -5.57
N SER A 76 -16.97 1.52 -5.81
CA SER A 76 -16.52 0.54 -4.83
C SER A 76 -15.02 0.31 -4.95
N ILE A 77 -14.25 0.75 -3.94
CA ILE A 77 -12.76 0.76 -3.95
C ILE A 77 -12.22 1.22 -5.31
N ALA A 78 -12.72 2.39 -5.72
CA ALA A 78 -12.52 2.91 -7.06
C ALA A 78 -11.07 3.32 -7.33
N VAL A 79 -10.38 3.84 -6.31
CA VAL A 79 -8.98 4.26 -6.42
C VAL A 79 -8.08 3.06 -6.70
N TRP A 80 -8.24 1.98 -5.92
CA TRP A 80 -7.50 0.74 -6.18
C TRP A 80 -7.85 0.15 -7.55
N ALA A 81 -9.14 0.08 -7.89
CA ALA A 81 -9.58 -0.52 -9.14
C ALA A 81 -9.00 0.18 -10.38
N GLU A 82 -8.87 1.51 -10.33
CA GLU A 82 -8.23 2.30 -11.38
C GLU A 82 -6.72 2.08 -11.42
N ARG A 83 -6.04 2.27 -10.28
CA ARG A 83 -4.57 2.20 -10.19
C ARG A 83 -4.01 0.81 -10.47
N ALA A 84 -4.71 -0.23 -10.00
CA ALA A 84 -4.32 -1.62 -10.26
C ALA A 84 -4.72 -2.12 -11.67
N GLY A 85 -5.43 -1.32 -12.46
CA GLY A 85 -5.88 -1.72 -13.80
C GLY A 85 -6.86 -2.90 -13.76
N LEU A 86 -7.77 -2.93 -12.77
CA LEU A 86 -8.69 -4.06 -12.54
C LEU A 86 -9.47 -4.48 -13.80
N ALA A 87 -9.77 -3.55 -14.69
CA ALA A 87 -10.53 -3.83 -15.90
C ALA A 87 -9.80 -4.79 -16.87
N ASP A 88 -8.47 -4.79 -16.82
CA ASP A 88 -7.58 -5.56 -17.68
C ASP A 88 -6.98 -6.80 -16.98
N MET A 89 -7.23 -6.98 -15.67
CA MET A 89 -6.77 -8.14 -14.91
C MET A 89 -7.42 -9.43 -15.42
N THR A 90 -6.61 -10.46 -15.52
CA THR A 90 -7.09 -11.83 -15.75
C THR A 90 -7.78 -12.39 -14.50
N SER A 91 -8.60 -13.43 -14.65
CA SER A 91 -9.25 -14.08 -13.51
C SER A 91 -8.23 -14.64 -12.50
N ALA A 92 -7.07 -15.10 -12.97
CA ALA A 92 -6.01 -15.60 -12.09
C ALA A 92 -5.38 -14.48 -11.24
N GLU A 93 -5.15 -13.30 -11.82
CA GLU A 93 -4.66 -12.12 -11.09
C GLU A 93 -5.69 -11.63 -10.08
N VAL A 94 -6.97 -11.59 -10.46
CA VAL A 94 -8.06 -11.25 -9.54
C VAL A 94 -8.14 -12.24 -8.38
N ASP A 95 -8.07 -13.54 -8.65
CA ASP A 95 -8.11 -14.57 -7.61
C ASP A 95 -6.91 -14.50 -6.66
N ALA A 96 -5.73 -14.10 -7.17
CA ALA A 96 -4.51 -13.98 -6.36
C ALA A 96 -4.59 -12.88 -5.30
N VAL A 97 -5.34 -11.80 -5.55
CA VAL A 97 -5.42 -10.64 -4.66
C VAL A 97 -6.77 -10.49 -3.95
N SER A 98 -7.79 -11.27 -4.34
CA SER A 98 -9.14 -11.07 -3.82
C SER A 98 -9.50 -12.01 -2.68
N GLY A 99 -10.21 -11.47 -1.69
CA GLY A 99 -10.69 -12.23 -0.54
C GLY A 99 -12.10 -11.82 -0.11
N ALA A 100 -12.71 -12.67 0.74
CA ALA A 100 -14.00 -12.35 1.33
C ALA A 100 -13.87 -11.13 2.24
N THR A 101 -14.91 -10.29 2.29
CA THR A 101 -14.99 -9.20 3.27
C THR A 101 -14.85 -9.77 4.68
N PRO A 102 -13.88 -9.29 5.49
CA PRO A 102 -13.64 -9.84 6.82
C PRO A 102 -14.77 -9.58 7.79
N ALA A 103 -14.77 -10.30 8.91
CA ALA A 103 -15.56 -9.96 10.08
C ALA A 103 -14.97 -8.73 10.79
N THR A 104 -15.76 -8.10 11.67
CA THR A 104 -15.26 -7.06 12.59
C THR A 104 -14.11 -7.61 13.42
N GLY A 105 -13.05 -6.85 13.53
CA GLY A 105 -11.83 -7.17 14.29
C GLY A 105 -10.58 -6.67 13.60
N GLN A 106 -9.44 -6.93 14.24
CA GLN A 106 -8.14 -6.54 13.71
C GLN A 106 -7.83 -7.29 12.41
N GLN A 107 -7.37 -6.55 11.41
CA GLN A 107 -6.86 -7.04 10.14
C GLN A 107 -5.36 -6.81 10.07
N SER A 108 -4.68 -7.75 9.42
CA SER A 108 -3.24 -7.67 9.20
C SER A 108 -2.91 -8.23 7.82
N TYR A 109 -2.13 -7.48 7.06
CA TYR A 109 -1.68 -7.84 5.72
C TYR A 109 -0.15 -7.76 5.70
N THR A 110 0.49 -8.81 5.25
CA THR A 110 1.96 -8.90 5.19
C THR A 110 2.43 -8.78 3.75
N TRP A 111 3.40 -7.93 3.52
CA TRP A 111 4.13 -7.84 2.26
C TRP A 111 5.52 -8.46 2.44
N ASP A 112 5.84 -9.40 1.60
CA ASP A 112 7.11 -10.11 1.52
C ASP A 112 8.20 -9.36 0.74
N LEU A 113 7.98 -8.06 0.49
CA LEU A 113 8.86 -7.17 -0.26
C LEU A 113 9.07 -7.60 -1.72
N THR A 114 8.13 -8.31 -2.30
CA THR A 114 8.17 -8.69 -3.73
C THR A 114 7.22 -7.85 -4.58
N ASP A 115 7.62 -7.60 -5.83
CA ASP A 115 6.77 -7.02 -6.85
C ASP A 115 5.73 -8.04 -7.39
N ILE A 116 4.94 -7.62 -8.39
CA ILE A 116 3.94 -8.49 -9.02
C ILE A 116 4.55 -9.70 -9.75
N ASN A 117 5.86 -9.66 -10.08
CA ASN A 117 6.59 -10.73 -10.75
C ASN A 117 7.32 -11.65 -9.76
N GLY A 118 7.26 -11.34 -8.45
CA GLY A 118 7.93 -12.08 -7.40
C GLY A 118 9.41 -11.71 -7.20
N ASN A 119 9.87 -10.60 -7.78
CA ASN A 119 11.23 -10.10 -7.55
C ASN A 119 11.28 -9.25 -6.29
N ILE A 120 12.34 -9.39 -5.49
CA ILE A 120 12.59 -8.51 -4.34
C ILE A 120 12.73 -7.05 -4.85
N VAL A 121 12.01 -6.16 -4.21
CA VAL A 121 12.06 -4.73 -4.55
C VAL A 121 13.32 -4.06 -4.00
N PRO A 122 13.85 -3.00 -4.63
CA PRO A 122 15.02 -2.28 -4.13
C PRO A 122 14.72 -1.54 -2.81
N PRO A 123 15.76 -1.29 -1.98
CA PRO A 123 15.62 -0.44 -0.80
C PRO A 123 15.39 1.02 -1.22
N CYS A 124 14.16 1.50 -1.10
CA CYS A 124 13.76 2.87 -1.41
C CYS A 124 12.44 3.24 -0.71
N ASN A 125 11.84 4.35 -1.10
CA ASN A 125 10.55 4.79 -0.58
C ASN A 125 9.41 4.11 -1.35
N TYR A 126 8.39 3.70 -0.58
CA TYR A 126 7.13 3.16 -1.09
C TYR A 126 5.97 3.86 -0.42
N ILE A 127 4.81 3.86 -1.07
CA ILE A 127 3.57 4.37 -0.50
C ILE A 127 2.63 3.19 -0.30
N ILE A 128 2.19 3.04 0.94
CA ILE A 128 1.21 2.03 1.34
C ILE A 128 -0.16 2.68 1.32
N PHE A 129 -1.13 2.02 0.71
CA PHE A 129 -2.50 2.50 0.65
C PHE A 129 -3.47 1.48 1.26
N VAL A 130 -4.48 2.00 1.95
CA VAL A 130 -5.67 1.25 2.35
C VAL A 130 -6.89 2.08 1.98
N GLU A 131 -7.71 1.55 1.07
CA GLU A 131 -8.97 2.18 0.67
C GLU A 131 -10.14 1.43 1.30
N GLY A 132 -11.13 2.17 1.80
CA GLY A 132 -12.38 1.61 2.29
C GLY A 132 -13.61 2.31 1.75
N THR A 133 -14.54 1.59 1.12
CA THR A 133 -15.85 2.12 0.75
C THR A 133 -16.75 2.15 1.97
N LEU A 134 -16.98 3.33 2.53
CA LEU A 134 -17.79 3.54 3.72
C LEU A 134 -19.27 3.30 3.42
N ARG A 135 -19.81 4.00 2.44
CA ARG A 135 -21.16 3.81 1.92
C ARG A 135 -21.33 4.54 0.58
N TRP A 136 -21.72 3.83 -0.46
CA TRP A 136 -21.88 4.36 -1.83
C TRP A 136 -20.60 5.05 -2.31
N LYS A 137 -20.65 6.35 -2.63
CA LYS A 137 -19.53 7.18 -3.07
C LYS A 137 -18.64 7.69 -1.94
N ASN A 138 -19.02 7.42 -0.68
CA ASN A 138 -18.24 7.85 0.45
C ASN A 138 -17.16 6.82 0.75
N PHE A 139 -15.91 7.26 0.83
CA PHE A 139 -14.79 6.37 1.09
C PHE A 139 -13.72 7.05 1.94
N VAL A 140 -12.84 6.27 2.49
CA VAL A 140 -11.60 6.70 3.12
C VAL A 140 -10.42 6.12 2.36
N LEU A 141 -9.39 6.95 2.14
CA LEU A 141 -8.10 6.54 1.62
C LEU A 141 -7.03 6.85 2.66
N TYR A 142 -6.43 5.81 3.21
CA TYR A 142 -5.23 5.94 4.03
C TYR A 142 -4.00 5.85 3.15
N SER A 143 -2.99 6.68 3.43
CA SER A 143 -1.70 6.63 2.77
C SER A 143 -0.56 6.81 3.75
N ALA A 144 0.51 6.04 3.59
CA ALA A 144 1.73 6.16 4.38
C ALA A 144 2.97 5.97 3.51
N MET A 145 3.87 6.93 3.53
CA MET A 145 5.19 6.74 2.93
C MET A 145 6.11 6.02 3.92
N ILE A 146 6.78 4.98 3.44
CA ILE A 146 7.75 4.20 4.22
C ILE A 146 9.06 4.03 3.44
N THR A 147 10.17 4.17 4.13
CA THR A 147 11.50 3.91 3.58
C THR A 147 11.95 2.51 3.97
N LEU A 148 12.18 1.65 2.99
CA LEU A 148 12.73 0.31 3.21
C LEU A 148 14.25 0.35 3.16
N GLY A 149 14.90 -0.25 4.15
CA GLY A 149 16.36 -0.28 4.29
C GLY A 149 16.82 -1.27 5.35
N ALA A 150 17.92 -0.97 6.01
CA ALA A 150 18.50 -1.85 7.01
C ALA A 150 17.83 -1.73 8.40
N GLU A 151 17.09 -0.65 8.64
CA GLU A 151 16.53 -0.35 9.97
C GLU A 151 15.03 -0.63 10.02
N PRO A 152 14.50 -1.07 11.18
CA PRO A 152 13.06 -1.20 11.36
C PRO A 152 12.37 0.17 11.35
N VAL A 153 11.20 0.25 10.73
CA VAL A 153 10.43 1.49 10.61
C VAL A 153 8.98 1.24 10.98
N THR A 154 8.39 2.16 11.74
CA THR A 154 6.95 2.20 12.00
C THR A 154 6.41 3.54 11.55
N VAL A 155 5.36 3.53 10.74
CA VAL A 155 4.63 4.72 10.30
C VAL A 155 3.14 4.56 10.54
N HIS A 156 2.45 5.68 10.73
CA HIS A 156 0.99 5.75 10.79
C HIS A 156 0.49 6.44 9.53
N ALA A 157 -0.52 5.88 8.90
CA ALA A 157 -1.06 6.44 7.67
C ALA A 157 -1.96 7.64 7.96
N ASP A 158 -1.89 8.65 7.10
CA ASP A 158 -2.82 9.75 7.05
C ASP A 158 -4.12 9.31 6.36
N ALA A 159 -5.26 9.77 6.86
CA ALA A 159 -6.58 9.43 6.34
C ALA A 159 -7.18 10.61 5.57
N GLU A 160 -7.62 10.36 4.36
CA GLU A 160 -8.40 11.29 3.55
C GLU A 160 -9.81 10.72 3.35
N PHE A 161 -10.82 11.47 3.83
CA PHE A 161 -12.22 11.10 3.70
C PHE A 161 -12.87 11.86 2.56
N THR A 162 -13.60 11.14 1.70
CA THR A 162 -14.43 11.73 0.65
C THR A 162 -15.90 11.49 0.98
N TYR A 163 -16.67 12.58 1.00
CA TYR A 163 -18.09 12.57 1.30
C TYR A 163 -18.89 13.08 0.10
N GLU A 164 -19.53 12.15 -0.62
CA GLU A 164 -20.37 12.49 -1.77
C GLU A 164 -21.77 11.89 -1.62
N GLY A 165 -22.77 12.74 -1.72
CA GLY A 165 -24.16 12.32 -1.87
C GLY A 165 -24.46 11.80 -3.26
N ASP A 166 -25.52 11.02 -3.37
CA ASP A 166 -26.11 10.64 -4.64
C ASP A 166 -27.61 11.00 -4.67
N ARG A 167 -28.29 10.66 -5.78
CA ARG A 167 -29.73 10.98 -5.93
C ARG A 167 -30.64 10.34 -4.87
N ARG A 168 -30.17 9.33 -4.16
CA ARG A 168 -30.97 8.51 -3.23
C ARG A 168 -30.45 8.60 -1.81
N TYR A 169 -29.17 8.92 -1.64
CA TYR A 169 -28.49 8.86 -0.35
C TYR A 169 -27.73 10.14 -0.11
N GLU A 170 -27.88 10.67 1.10
CA GLU A 170 -27.10 11.81 1.54
C GLU A 170 -25.62 11.44 1.69
N ALA A 171 -24.73 12.40 1.52
CA ALA A 171 -23.33 12.24 1.85
C ALA A 171 -23.18 11.96 3.35
N LEU A 172 -22.20 11.13 3.70
CA LEU A 172 -21.71 11.06 5.07
C LEU A 172 -21.05 12.38 5.46
N ASN A 173 -20.65 12.51 6.71
CA ASN A 173 -19.90 13.64 7.23
C ASN A 173 -18.91 13.15 8.31
N GLU A 174 -18.14 14.03 8.88
CA GLU A 174 -17.10 13.73 9.86
C GLU A 174 -17.62 13.00 11.12
N GLU A 175 -18.91 13.16 11.47
CA GLU A 175 -19.53 12.52 12.64
C GLU A 175 -20.15 11.15 12.34
N SER A 176 -20.14 10.73 11.07
CA SER A 176 -20.79 9.50 10.65
C SER A 176 -20.10 8.26 11.23
N ALA A 177 -20.88 7.32 11.77
CA ALA A 177 -20.36 6.09 12.37
C ALA A 177 -19.64 5.20 11.36
N GLU A 178 -20.00 5.29 10.09
CA GLU A 178 -19.36 4.58 8.97
C GLU A 178 -17.87 4.91 8.83
N ASN A 179 -17.43 6.10 9.29
CA ASN A 179 -16.03 6.49 9.28
C ASN A 179 -15.12 5.55 10.10
N ASN A 180 -15.71 4.84 11.06
CA ASN A 180 -15.01 3.85 11.87
C ASN A 180 -14.87 2.48 11.18
N MET A 181 -15.28 2.34 9.90
CA MET A 181 -15.16 1.06 9.19
C MET A 181 -13.70 0.59 9.09
N ILE A 182 -12.79 1.50 8.85
CA ILE A 182 -11.34 1.26 8.93
C ILE A 182 -10.78 2.20 10.01
N GLY A 183 -10.21 1.60 11.06
CA GLY A 183 -9.51 2.35 12.10
C GLY A 183 -8.15 2.87 11.64
N PRO A 184 -7.41 3.56 12.51
CA PRO A 184 -6.08 4.05 12.19
C PRO A 184 -5.18 2.93 11.65
N VAL A 185 -4.53 3.18 10.52
CA VAL A 185 -3.65 2.22 9.86
C VAL A 185 -2.24 2.40 10.36
N THR A 186 -1.62 1.30 10.80
CA THR A 186 -0.22 1.24 11.21
C THR A 186 0.55 0.33 10.25
N VAL A 187 1.72 0.78 9.83
CA VAL A 187 2.63 0.06 8.93
C VAL A 187 3.96 -0.14 9.66
N VAL A 188 4.40 -1.39 9.75
CA VAL A 188 5.64 -1.78 10.43
C VAL A 188 6.51 -2.56 9.46
N PHE A 189 7.70 -2.06 9.19
CA PHE A 189 8.74 -2.80 8.48
C PHE A 189 9.75 -3.36 9.48
N THR A 190 10.04 -4.64 9.37
CA THR A 190 11.06 -5.34 10.15
C THR A 190 12.06 -5.98 9.19
N PRO A 191 13.31 -5.47 9.10
CA PRO A 191 14.32 -6.10 8.28
C PRO A 191 14.69 -7.47 8.86
N ALA A 192 15.06 -8.43 8.01
CA ALA A 192 15.61 -9.68 8.48
C ALA A 192 16.97 -9.44 9.12
N VAL A 193 17.21 -10.09 10.23
CA VAL A 193 18.52 -10.04 10.91
C VAL A 193 19.52 -10.79 10.04
N SER A 194 20.55 -10.07 9.56
CA SER A 194 21.69 -10.73 8.90
C SER A 194 22.40 -11.61 9.94
N ALA A 195 22.47 -12.91 9.64
CA ALA A 195 23.14 -13.89 10.49
C ALA A 195 24.66 -13.82 10.32
#